data_e62ba747823a29a319bbf969321fa316
#
_entry.id   e62ba747823a29a319bbf969321fa316
#
_cell.length_a   1.000
_cell.length_b   1.000
_cell.length_c   1.000
_cell.angle_alpha   90.00
_cell.angle_beta   90.00
_cell.angle_gamma   90.00
#
_symmetry.space_group_name_H-M   'P 1'
#
loop_
_entity.id
_entity.type
_entity.pdbx_description
1 polymer ?
#
loop_
_entity_poly.entity_id
_entity_poly.type
_entity_poly.pdbx_seq_one_letter_code
_entity_poly.pdbx_strand_id
1 'polypeptide(L)'
;MTESVFETRKLSDIYDEVREVYLSDNRPWILGFSGGKDSTCMVQLVWNAISDLPENQRQKKIYIISSDTLVESPKIVEQITDTLSKMEKAAKEQNLPISTNLVRPEIKDSFWVCLLGLGYPAPSNNFRWCTDRLKIRNADRFIT
;
A
#
# COMPACT_ATOMS: atom_id res chain seq x y z
N MET A 1 1.56 -20.56 23.25
CA MET A 1 0.87 -20.64 21.94
C MET A 1 -0.02 -19.40 21.85
N THR A 2 0.18 -18.57 20.86
CA THR A 2 -0.71 -17.43 20.59
C THR A 2 -2.01 -18.00 20.02
N GLU A 3 -3.12 -17.81 20.73
CA GLU A 3 -4.46 -18.18 20.23
C GLU A 3 -4.69 -17.47 18.89
N SER A 4 -5.21 -18.21 17.93
CA SER A 4 -5.55 -17.63 16.63
C SER A 4 -6.75 -16.71 16.77
N VAL A 5 -6.71 -15.53 16.14
CA VAL A 5 -7.87 -14.60 16.09
C VAL A 5 -9.12 -15.31 15.55
N PHE A 6 -8.95 -16.32 14.70
CA PHE A 6 -10.05 -17.10 14.11
C PHE A 6 -10.66 -18.15 15.03
N GLU A 7 -10.16 -18.34 16.24
CA GLU A 7 -10.82 -19.16 17.24
C GLU A 7 -12.06 -18.47 17.83
N THR A 8 -12.05 -17.13 17.85
CA THR A 8 -13.13 -16.32 18.43
C THR A 8 -13.84 -15.41 17.41
N ARG A 9 -13.25 -15.18 16.23
CA ARG A 9 -13.78 -14.27 15.18
C ARG A 9 -13.86 -14.97 13.83
N LYS A 10 -14.92 -14.71 13.09
CA LYS A 10 -15.08 -15.16 11.70
C LYS A 10 -14.52 -14.10 10.74
N LEU A 11 -14.18 -14.52 9.54
CA LEU A 11 -13.74 -13.59 8.49
C LEU A 11 -14.82 -12.55 8.13
N SER A 12 -16.10 -12.94 8.22
CA SER A 12 -17.24 -12.02 8.06
C SER A 12 -17.19 -10.84 9.03
N ASP A 13 -16.80 -11.10 10.28
CA ASP A 13 -16.77 -10.06 11.32
C ASP A 13 -15.67 -9.03 11.01
N ILE A 14 -14.56 -9.48 10.39
CA ILE A 14 -13.49 -8.58 9.93
C ILE A 14 -13.96 -7.73 8.75
N TYR A 15 -14.70 -8.31 7.81
CA TYR A 15 -15.27 -7.54 6.70
C TYR A 15 -16.27 -6.50 7.19
N ASP A 16 -17.11 -6.82 8.16
CA ASP A 16 -18.08 -5.89 8.74
C ASP A 16 -17.38 -4.74 9.46
N GLU A 17 -16.33 -5.01 10.22
CA GLU A 17 -15.49 -3.99 10.86
C GLU A 17 -14.83 -3.05 9.82
N VAL A 18 -14.29 -3.61 8.74
CA VAL A 18 -13.71 -2.80 7.64
C VAL A 18 -14.77 -1.91 7.00
N ARG A 19 -15.99 -2.42 6.76
CA ARG A 19 -17.10 -1.64 6.20
C ARG A 19 -17.54 -0.53 7.14
N GLU A 20 -17.68 -0.83 8.42
CA GLU A 20 -18.05 0.16 9.45
C GLU A 20 -17.06 1.33 9.47
N VAL A 21 -15.75 1.03 9.52
CA VAL A 21 -14.71 2.06 9.50
C VAL A 21 -14.68 2.80 8.15
N TYR A 22 -14.91 2.11 7.03
CA TYR A 22 -14.99 2.76 5.71
C TYR A 22 -16.15 3.77 5.64
N LEU A 23 -17.29 3.44 6.20
CA LEU A 23 -18.48 4.29 6.17
C LEU A 23 -18.50 5.37 7.26
N SER A 24 -17.60 5.32 8.24
CA SER A 24 -17.59 6.24 9.39
C SER A 24 -17.23 7.68 9.04
N ASP A 25 -16.48 7.91 7.96
CA ASP A 25 -16.07 9.23 7.50
C ASP A 25 -15.90 9.28 5.97
N ASN A 26 -15.56 10.46 5.42
CA ASN A 26 -15.35 10.67 3.99
C ASN A 26 -13.87 10.82 3.59
N ARG A 27 -12.92 10.61 4.51
CA ARG A 27 -11.49 10.73 4.22
C ARG A 27 -11.03 9.58 3.32
N PRO A 28 -10.30 9.86 2.25
CA PRO A 28 -9.78 8.81 1.40
C PRO A 28 -8.85 7.87 2.18
N TRP A 29 -8.84 6.60 1.77
CA TRP A 29 -7.93 5.62 2.34
C TRP A 29 -6.68 5.47 1.51
N ILE A 30 -5.58 5.20 2.18
CA ILE A 30 -4.29 4.89 1.56
C ILE A 30 -3.82 3.54 2.10
N LEU A 31 -3.61 2.60 1.20
CA LEU A 31 -3.12 1.26 1.48
C LEU A 31 -1.71 1.11 0.91
N GLY A 32 -0.73 0.81 1.79
CA GLY A 32 0.62 0.49 1.36
C GLY A 32 0.70 -0.93 0.82
N PHE A 33 1.21 -1.08 -0.41
CA PHE A 33 1.39 -2.38 -1.05
C PHE A 33 2.86 -2.62 -1.37
N SER A 34 3.46 -3.62 -0.74
CA SER A 34 4.86 -4.00 -0.95
C SER A 34 5.02 -5.28 -1.80
N GLY A 35 3.92 -5.92 -2.18
CA GLY A 35 3.93 -7.23 -2.83
C GLY A 35 4.20 -8.40 -1.87
N GLY A 36 4.40 -8.15 -0.59
CA GLY A 36 4.54 -9.18 0.46
C GLY A 36 3.18 -9.72 0.91
N LYS A 37 3.21 -10.85 1.63
CA LYS A 37 1.99 -11.57 2.08
C LYS A 37 1.04 -10.68 2.90
N ASP A 38 1.58 -9.89 3.82
CA ASP A 38 0.78 -9.12 4.77
C ASP A 38 0.08 -7.94 4.07
N SER A 39 0.79 -7.21 3.22
CA SER A 39 0.22 -6.12 2.43
C SER A 39 -0.80 -6.63 1.40
N THR A 40 -0.55 -7.79 0.81
CA THR A 40 -1.49 -8.43 -0.12
C THR A 40 -2.76 -8.86 0.61
N CYS A 41 -2.63 -9.47 1.79
CA CYS A 41 -3.77 -9.84 2.63
C CYS A 41 -4.62 -8.62 3.00
N MET A 42 -3.98 -7.53 3.44
CA MET A 42 -4.67 -6.28 3.79
C MET A 42 -5.45 -5.70 2.60
N VAL A 43 -4.82 -5.61 1.43
CA VAL A 43 -5.49 -5.12 0.21
C VAL A 43 -6.68 -6.02 -0.14
N GLN A 44 -6.52 -7.34 -0.05
CA GLN A 44 -7.57 -8.30 -0.36
C GLN A 44 -8.75 -8.22 0.62
N LEU A 45 -8.49 -8.04 1.92
CA LEU A 45 -9.54 -7.85 2.93
C LEU A 45 -10.35 -6.59 2.65
N VAL A 46 -9.70 -5.48 2.38
CA VAL A 46 -10.37 -4.22 2.04
C VAL A 46 -11.14 -4.36 0.72
N TRP A 47 -10.52 -4.96 -0.31
CA TRP A 47 -11.15 -5.18 -1.59
C TRP A 47 -12.47 -5.95 -1.48
N ASN A 48 -12.44 -7.10 -0.81
CA ASN A 48 -13.62 -7.94 -0.62
C ASN A 48 -14.69 -7.23 0.22
N ALA A 49 -14.30 -6.57 1.30
CA ALA A 49 -15.23 -5.84 2.14
C ALA A 49 -15.97 -4.74 1.36
N ILE A 50 -15.26 -4.00 0.50
CA ILE A 50 -15.85 -2.90 -0.27
C ILE A 50 -16.64 -3.41 -1.49
N SER A 51 -16.21 -4.52 -2.10
CA SER A 51 -16.94 -5.13 -3.24
C SER A 51 -18.36 -5.54 -2.88
N ASP A 52 -18.59 -5.92 -1.64
CA ASP A 52 -19.93 -6.34 -1.17
C ASP A 52 -20.85 -5.16 -0.82
N LEU A 53 -20.33 -3.93 -0.73
CA LEU A 53 -21.15 -2.75 -0.49
C LEU A 53 -21.93 -2.38 -1.75
N PRO A 54 -23.14 -1.80 -1.63
CA PRO A 54 -23.86 -1.24 -2.77
C PRO A 54 -23.10 -0.03 -3.36
N GLU A 55 -23.24 0.20 -4.67
CA GLU A 55 -22.49 1.25 -5.39
C GLU A 55 -22.66 2.64 -4.81
N ASN A 56 -23.84 2.98 -4.32
CA ASN A 56 -24.12 4.26 -3.68
C ASN A 56 -23.35 4.51 -2.37
N GLN A 57 -22.79 3.46 -1.78
CA GLN A 57 -21.97 3.53 -0.57
C GLN A 57 -20.45 3.47 -0.86
N ARG A 58 -20.06 3.16 -2.11
CA ARG A 58 -18.66 3.06 -2.54
C ARG A 58 -18.09 4.41 -3.02
N GLN A 59 -18.31 5.49 -2.30
CA GLN A 59 -17.92 6.83 -2.78
C GLN A 59 -16.53 7.28 -2.29
N LYS A 60 -16.06 6.73 -1.19
CA LYS A 60 -14.77 7.08 -0.61
C LYS A 60 -13.64 6.47 -1.46
N LYS A 61 -12.73 7.31 -1.93
CA LYS A 61 -11.56 6.86 -2.71
C LYS A 61 -10.58 6.06 -1.86
N ILE A 62 -10.04 5.01 -2.47
CA ILE A 62 -9.01 4.16 -1.90
C ILE A 62 -7.80 4.19 -2.83
N TYR A 63 -6.64 4.59 -2.32
CA TYR A 63 -5.38 4.61 -3.05
C TYR A 63 -4.51 3.46 -2.58
N ILE A 64 -4.13 2.57 -3.50
CA ILE A 64 -3.11 1.56 -3.24
C ILE A 64 -1.79 2.12 -3.74
N ILE A 65 -0.85 2.36 -2.83
CA ILE A 65 0.46 2.91 -3.16
C ILE A 65 1.56 1.86 -2.94
N SER A 66 2.48 1.78 -3.89
CA SER A 66 3.71 1.00 -3.77
C SER A 66 4.92 1.90 -3.96
N SER A 67 5.98 1.67 -3.21
CA SER A 67 7.22 2.43 -3.33
C SER A 67 8.23 1.65 -4.19
N ASP A 68 8.63 2.24 -5.31
CA ASP A 68 9.81 1.81 -6.05
C ASP A 68 11.02 2.57 -5.50
N THR A 69 11.86 1.89 -4.75
CA THR A 69 13.02 2.51 -4.09
C THR A 69 14.19 2.77 -5.03
N LEU A 70 14.08 2.36 -6.30
CA LEU A 70 15.12 2.41 -7.34
C LEU A 70 16.38 1.56 -7.02
N VAL A 71 16.30 0.69 -6.03
CA VAL A 71 17.35 -0.29 -5.66
C VAL A 71 16.82 -1.72 -5.55
N GLU A 72 15.55 -1.91 -5.83
CA GLU A 72 14.95 -3.25 -5.92
C GLU A 72 15.42 -3.98 -7.19
N SER A 73 15.36 -5.30 -7.15
CA SER A 73 15.61 -6.10 -8.36
C SER A 73 14.61 -5.71 -9.45
N PRO A 74 15.04 -5.55 -10.72
CA PRO A 74 14.14 -5.25 -11.84
C PRO A 74 12.95 -6.21 -11.93
N LYS A 75 13.16 -7.49 -11.61
CA LYS A 75 12.09 -8.50 -11.58
C LYS A 75 11.03 -8.23 -10.53
N ILE A 76 11.41 -7.71 -9.36
CA ILE A 76 10.47 -7.33 -8.30
C ILE A 76 9.66 -6.10 -8.72
N VAL A 77 10.32 -5.10 -9.31
CA VAL A 77 9.65 -3.89 -9.82
C VAL A 77 8.64 -4.24 -10.91
N GLU A 78 9.02 -5.11 -11.84
CA GLU A 78 8.14 -5.61 -12.89
C GLU A 78 6.92 -6.32 -12.30
N GLN A 79 7.12 -7.24 -11.36
CA GLN A 79 6.05 -7.98 -10.69
C GLN A 79 5.08 -7.04 -9.94
N ILE A 80 5.59 -6.04 -9.22
CA ILE A 80 4.76 -5.06 -8.51
C ILE A 80 3.96 -4.23 -9.52
N THR A 81 4.61 -3.71 -10.55
CA THR A 81 3.97 -2.89 -11.58
C THR A 81 2.86 -3.66 -12.30
N ASP A 82 3.11 -4.89 -12.66
CA ASP A 82 2.14 -5.80 -13.27
C ASP A 82 0.93 -6.04 -12.35
N THR A 83 1.21 -6.28 -11.06
CA THR A 83 0.16 -6.51 -10.06
C THR A 83 -0.71 -5.27 -9.87
N LEU A 84 -0.10 -4.09 -9.75
CA LEU A 84 -0.83 -2.82 -9.63
C LEU A 84 -1.70 -2.56 -10.86
N SER A 85 -1.17 -2.82 -12.07
CA SER A 85 -1.93 -2.69 -13.31
C SER A 85 -3.14 -3.62 -13.36
N LYS A 86 -2.98 -4.87 -12.93
CA LYS A 86 -4.09 -5.85 -12.84
C LYS A 86 -5.14 -5.42 -11.81
N MET A 87 -4.70 -4.90 -10.66
CA MET A 87 -5.61 -4.37 -9.63
C MET A 87 -6.41 -3.18 -10.17
N GLU A 88 -5.77 -2.25 -10.87
CA GLU A 88 -6.46 -1.09 -11.41
C GLU A 88 -7.49 -1.48 -12.49
N LYS A 89 -7.15 -2.43 -13.35
CA LYS A 89 -8.08 -2.96 -14.33
C LYS A 89 -9.28 -3.63 -13.67
N ALA A 90 -9.05 -4.51 -12.71
CA ALA A 90 -10.10 -5.19 -11.95
C ALA A 90 -11.00 -4.20 -11.17
N ALA A 91 -10.41 -3.15 -10.59
CA ALA A 91 -11.17 -2.11 -9.90
C ALA A 91 -12.14 -1.38 -10.84
N LYS A 92 -11.69 -1.06 -12.05
CA LYS A 92 -12.53 -0.44 -13.09
C LYS A 92 -13.64 -1.36 -13.54
N GLU A 93 -13.35 -2.65 -13.76
CA GLU A 93 -14.33 -3.65 -14.17
C GLU A 93 -15.41 -3.88 -13.09
N GLN A 94 -15.05 -3.76 -11.81
CA GLN A 94 -15.95 -3.96 -10.67
C GLN A 94 -16.57 -2.65 -10.14
N ASN A 95 -16.35 -1.52 -10.79
CA ASN A 95 -16.80 -0.19 -10.34
C ASN A 95 -16.40 0.11 -8.89
N LEU A 96 -15.15 -0.22 -8.52
CA LEU A 96 -14.59 0.09 -7.20
C LEU A 96 -13.85 1.42 -7.22
N PRO A 97 -13.95 2.25 -6.17
CA PRO A 97 -13.27 3.52 -6.07
C PRO A 97 -11.78 3.36 -5.69
N ILE A 98 -11.12 2.38 -6.29
CA ILE A 98 -9.73 2.00 -6.02
C ILE A 98 -8.85 2.47 -7.18
N SER A 99 -7.76 3.14 -6.86
CA SER A 99 -6.71 3.51 -7.81
C SER A 99 -5.34 3.06 -7.30
N THR A 100 -4.43 2.74 -8.22
CA THR A 100 -3.09 2.27 -7.89
C THR A 100 -2.05 3.30 -8.28
N ASN A 101 -1.00 3.45 -7.46
CA ASN A 101 0.06 4.41 -7.71
C ASN A 101 1.41 3.83 -7.32
N LEU A 102 2.40 4.04 -8.18
CA LEU A 102 3.79 3.71 -7.90
C LEU A 102 4.54 5.01 -7.57
N VAL A 103 4.97 5.15 -6.32
CA VAL A 103 5.71 6.33 -5.85
C VAL A 103 7.22 6.07 -5.88
N ARG A 104 7.99 7.10 -6.25
CA ARG A 104 9.45 7.04 -6.40
C ARG A 104 10.11 8.17 -5.63
N PRO A 105 11.33 7.96 -5.10
CA PRO A 105 12.11 9.04 -4.52
C PRO A 105 12.52 10.08 -5.58
N GLU A 106 12.67 11.32 -5.15
CA GLU A 106 13.37 12.31 -5.98
C GLU A 106 14.84 11.91 -6.14
N ILE A 107 15.48 12.37 -7.21
CA ILE A 107 16.88 12.04 -7.50
C ILE A 107 17.80 12.32 -6.31
N LYS A 108 17.61 13.49 -5.65
CA LYS A 108 18.40 13.89 -4.48
C LYS A 108 18.24 12.98 -3.25
N ASP A 109 17.10 12.30 -3.15
CA ASP A 109 16.75 11.38 -2.06
C ASP A 109 16.97 9.91 -2.45
N SER A 110 17.46 9.64 -3.67
CA SER A 110 17.74 8.27 -4.12
C SER A 110 18.88 7.64 -3.31
N PHE A 111 18.88 6.32 -3.24
CA PHE A 111 19.85 5.57 -2.42
C PHE A 111 21.30 5.91 -2.79
N TRP A 112 21.62 5.89 -4.08
CA TRP A 112 22.97 6.13 -4.54
C TRP A 112 23.46 7.57 -4.36
N VAL A 113 22.58 8.55 -4.54
CA VAL A 113 22.90 9.94 -4.28
C VAL A 113 23.14 10.18 -2.79
N CYS A 114 22.31 9.62 -1.91
CA CYS A 114 22.53 9.72 -0.48
C CYS A 114 23.84 9.03 -0.03
N LEU A 115 24.09 7.81 -0.52
CA LEU A 115 25.26 7.02 -0.12
C LEU A 115 26.59 7.59 -0.67
N LEU A 116 26.63 7.81 -1.99
CA LEU A 116 27.87 8.20 -2.69
C LEU A 116 28.03 9.72 -2.83
N GLY A 117 26.93 10.44 -3.07
CA GLY A 117 26.96 11.89 -3.28
C GLY A 117 26.99 12.68 -1.98
N LEU A 118 26.17 12.29 -1.00
CA LEU A 118 26.05 12.99 0.29
C LEU A 118 26.87 12.35 1.42
N GLY A 119 27.52 11.21 1.15
CA GLY A 119 28.38 10.55 2.13
C GLY A 119 27.62 9.95 3.33
N TYR A 120 26.37 9.56 3.15
CA TYR A 120 25.63 8.89 4.22
C TYR A 120 26.26 7.53 4.52
N PRO A 121 26.35 7.13 5.79
CA PRO A 121 26.82 5.80 6.14
C PRO A 121 25.87 4.72 5.58
N ALA A 122 26.39 3.53 5.36
CA ALA A 122 25.57 2.40 4.95
C ALA A 122 24.40 2.20 5.93
N PRO A 123 23.20 1.91 5.45
CA PRO A 123 22.05 1.69 6.33
C PRO A 123 22.33 0.58 7.35
N SER A 124 21.92 0.80 8.58
CA SER A 124 22.05 -0.16 9.67
C SER A 124 20.76 -0.21 10.49
N ASN A 125 20.65 -1.17 11.41
CA ASN A 125 19.48 -1.27 12.28
C ASN A 125 19.23 0.00 13.11
N ASN A 126 20.28 0.74 13.46
CA ASN A 126 20.20 1.96 14.25
C ASN A 126 20.12 3.24 13.40
N PHE A 127 20.41 3.15 12.12
CA PHE A 127 20.41 4.29 11.20
C PHE A 127 19.72 3.93 9.87
N ARG A 128 18.40 4.01 9.87
CA ARG A 128 17.52 3.61 8.75
C ARG A 128 17.09 4.78 7.88
N TRP A 129 18.02 5.62 7.46
CA TRP A 129 17.72 6.75 6.59
C TRP A 129 17.05 6.32 5.26
N CYS A 130 17.35 5.10 4.78
CA CYS A 130 16.73 4.56 3.58
C CYS A 130 15.21 4.40 3.71
N THR A 131 14.71 4.02 4.88
CA THR A 131 13.26 3.93 5.12
C THR A 131 12.60 5.31 5.02
N ASP A 132 13.19 6.33 5.65
CA ASP A 132 12.69 7.70 5.60
C ASP A 132 12.70 8.24 4.16
N ARG A 133 13.88 8.22 3.51
CA ARG A 133 14.10 8.84 2.20
C ARG A 133 13.37 8.12 1.06
N LEU A 134 13.39 6.78 1.07
CA LEU A 134 12.91 5.98 -0.06
C LEU A 134 11.44 5.55 0.05
N LYS A 135 10.86 5.59 1.26
CA LYS A 135 9.49 5.13 1.49
C LYS A 135 8.61 6.20 2.11
N ILE A 136 8.94 6.68 3.33
CA ILE A 136 8.05 7.57 4.10
C ILE A 136 7.82 8.89 3.35
N ARG A 137 8.89 9.60 2.98
CA ARG A 137 8.78 10.90 2.29
C ARG A 137 8.02 10.84 0.97
N ASN A 138 8.15 9.73 0.25
CA ASN A 138 7.46 9.56 -1.02
C ASN A 138 5.96 9.31 -0.82
N ALA A 139 5.60 8.56 0.23
CA ALA A 139 4.21 8.40 0.64
C ALA A 139 3.62 9.73 1.11
N ASP A 140 4.33 10.49 1.96
CA ASP A 140 3.89 11.78 2.46
C ASP A 140 3.64 12.78 1.32
N ARG A 141 4.52 12.85 0.32
CA ARG A 141 4.31 13.71 -0.86
C ARG A 141 3.11 13.31 -1.71
N PHE A 142 2.77 12.04 -1.70
CA PHE A 142 1.59 11.58 -2.41
C PHE A 142 0.31 11.95 -1.66
N ILE A 143 0.37 12.04 -0.33
CA ILE A 143 -0.77 12.32 0.54
C ILE A 143 -1.06 13.82 0.63
N THR A 144 -0.03 14.67 0.59
CA THR A 144 -0.13 16.14 0.68
C THR A 144 -0.26 16.80 -0.66
#